data_b08bae468e594269b506bc33ba8279a7
#
_entry.id   b08bae468e594269b506bc33ba8279a7
#
_cell.length_a   1.000
_cell.length_b   1.000
_cell.length_c   1.000
_cell.angle_alpha   90.00
_cell.angle_beta   90.00
_cell.angle_gamma   90.00
#
_symmetry.space_group_name_H-M   'P 1'
#
loop_
_entity.id
_entity.type
_entity.pdbx_description
1 polymer ?
#
loop_
_entity_poly.entity_id
_entity_poly.type
_entity_poly.pdbx_seq_one_letter_code
_entity_poly.pdbx_strand_id
1 'polypeptide(L)'
;MDRSATSSSSRGEVNVQRSIGGCLIAVAVMTVSVPVHGQETPAPSVFVETEEGTDIKGTFVDSLKLLMIEHSVRIAFQEKTRRELTGPFFNDYQRSVHIPRQWGDTDAWWVNYIGHPIHGAAAGYIWIDHERAAPSEISLSGRYWASRGRAAAWAAAYSLQFEYGLLSEASIGNVGLNPATNGWVDHVVTPAGAFGLIVAEDALDRFFVKWVEGHTRNRVWRASLRLIFNPGRTLSNTASGRLPWHRDGRPLSWK
;
A
#
# COMPACT_ATOMS: atom_id res chain seq x y z
N MET A 1 32.33 -65.97 17.67
CA MET A 1 31.72 -65.84 16.35
C MET A 1 30.99 -64.51 16.33
N ASP A 2 31.61 -63.63 15.77
CA ASP A 2 31.58 -62.31 15.44
C ASP A 2 30.45 -61.96 14.43
N ARG A 3 29.66 -60.96 14.64
CA ARG A 3 29.01 -60.17 13.60
C ARG A 3 28.62 -58.78 14.14
N SER A 4 29.54 -57.87 13.96
CA SER A 4 29.32 -56.41 13.94
C SER A 4 28.29 -56.01 12.88
N ALA A 5 27.26 -55.25 13.26
CA ALA A 5 26.38 -54.53 12.35
C ALA A 5 26.59 -53.03 12.53
N THR A 6 27.33 -52.45 11.63
CA THR A 6 27.50 -50.98 11.49
C THR A 6 26.26 -50.40 10.86
N SER A 7 25.52 -49.55 11.63
CA SER A 7 24.46 -48.70 11.09
C SER A 7 25.08 -47.42 10.58
N SER A 8 25.11 -47.22 9.30
CA SER A 8 25.45 -45.95 8.66
C SER A 8 24.26 -44.96 8.74
N SER A 9 24.39 -44.02 9.61
CA SER A 9 23.50 -42.81 9.64
C SER A 9 23.86 -41.90 8.48
N SER A 10 23.06 -41.92 7.42
CA SER A 10 23.12 -40.93 6.37
C SER A 10 22.45 -39.63 6.88
N ARG A 11 23.27 -38.70 7.34
CA ARG A 11 22.84 -37.29 7.52
C ARG A 11 22.55 -36.72 6.13
N GLY A 12 21.27 -36.55 5.82
CA GLY A 12 20.84 -35.71 4.71
C GLY A 12 21.22 -34.27 4.99
N GLU A 13 22.25 -33.79 4.34
CA GLU A 13 22.57 -32.38 4.28
C GLU A 13 21.44 -31.66 3.52
N VAL A 14 20.62 -30.92 4.26
CA VAL A 14 19.68 -29.96 3.68
C VAL A 14 20.50 -28.79 3.14
N ASN A 15 20.74 -28.81 1.84
CA ASN A 15 21.40 -27.74 1.11
C ASN A 15 20.45 -26.54 1.07
N VAL A 16 20.55 -25.65 2.05
CA VAL A 16 19.85 -24.36 2.06
C VAL A 16 20.55 -23.47 1.07
N GLN A 17 20.12 -23.56 -0.18
CA GLN A 17 20.54 -22.65 -1.24
C GLN A 17 19.98 -21.26 -0.92
N ARG A 18 20.80 -20.42 -0.31
CA ARG A 18 20.52 -18.99 -0.10
C ARG A 18 20.43 -18.32 -1.46
N SER A 19 19.24 -18.27 -2.01
CA SER A 19 18.93 -17.38 -3.13
C SER A 19 18.84 -15.97 -2.57
N ILE A 20 19.97 -15.25 -2.60
CA ILE A 20 20.01 -13.80 -2.40
C ILE A 20 19.47 -13.18 -3.70
N GLY A 21 18.17 -13.26 -3.88
CA GLY A 21 17.46 -12.49 -4.88
C GLY A 21 17.25 -11.08 -4.30
N GLY A 22 18.20 -10.18 -4.57
CA GLY A 22 17.97 -8.75 -4.34
C GLY A 22 16.78 -8.27 -5.16
N CYS A 23 15.60 -8.23 -4.54
CA CYS A 23 14.43 -7.59 -5.11
C CYS A 23 14.62 -6.08 -4.95
N LEU A 24 15.34 -5.47 -5.90
CA LEU A 24 15.21 -4.05 -6.17
C LEU A 24 13.72 -3.80 -6.48
N ILE A 25 13.03 -3.07 -5.61
CA ILE A 25 11.71 -2.53 -5.90
C ILE A 25 11.92 -1.51 -7.03
N ALA A 26 11.98 -2.00 -8.25
CA ALA A 26 11.78 -1.17 -9.43
C ALA A 26 10.30 -0.82 -9.42
N VAL A 27 9.98 0.38 -8.94
CA VAL A 27 8.67 1.00 -9.22
C VAL A 27 8.66 1.20 -10.73
N ALA A 28 8.22 0.19 -11.46
CA ALA A 28 7.93 0.30 -12.88
C ALA A 28 6.74 1.25 -13.00
N VAL A 29 7.03 2.51 -13.23
CA VAL A 29 6.04 3.50 -13.66
C VAL A 29 5.60 3.07 -15.06
N MET A 30 4.58 2.23 -15.14
CA MET A 30 3.86 2.03 -16.39
C MET A 30 3.20 3.35 -16.74
N THR A 31 3.78 4.09 -17.64
CA THR A 31 3.14 5.25 -18.27
C THR A 31 2.03 4.72 -19.19
N VAL A 32 0.85 4.52 -18.61
CA VAL A 32 -0.35 4.38 -19.42
C VAL A 32 -0.63 5.76 -19.96
N SER A 33 -0.39 5.94 -21.28
CA SER A 33 -0.77 7.14 -22.02
C SER A 33 -2.29 7.19 -22.08
N VAL A 34 -2.91 7.87 -21.11
CA VAL A 34 -4.33 8.21 -21.15
C VAL A 34 -4.45 9.47 -22.02
N PRO A 35 -5.26 9.46 -23.10
CA PRO A 35 -5.49 10.67 -23.87
C PRO A 35 -6.12 11.73 -22.97
N VAL A 36 -5.43 12.87 -22.83
CA VAL A 36 -5.95 14.05 -22.12
C VAL A 36 -7.09 14.60 -22.97
N HIS A 37 -8.32 14.22 -22.64
CA HIS A 37 -9.49 14.95 -23.10
C HIS A 37 -9.56 16.27 -22.37
N GLY A 38 -9.79 17.35 -23.12
CA GLY A 38 -9.84 18.70 -22.60
C GLY A 38 -10.80 18.81 -21.41
N GLN A 39 -10.34 19.46 -20.35
CA GLN A 39 -11.15 19.82 -19.20
C GLN A 39 -12.25 20.79 -19.65
N GLU A 40 -13.47 20.30 -19.81
CA GLU A 40 -14.64 21.15 -19.72
C GLU A 40 -14.79 21.58 -18.27
N THR A 41 -14.73 22.89 -18.03
CA THR A 41 -14.99 23.50 -16.73
C THR A 41 -16.46 23.22 -16.37
N PRO A 42 -16.78 22.45 -15.32
CA PRO A 42 -18.16 22.27 -14.93
C PRO A 42 -18.75 23.63 -14.48
N ALA A 43 -19.94 23.93 -14.95
CA ALA A 43 -20.71 25.07 -14.47
C ALA A 43 -20.91 25.00 -12.95
N PRO A 44 -20.89 26.12 -12.21
CA PRO A 44 -21.05 26.10 -10.76
C PRO A 44 -22.45 25.59 -10.40
N SER A 45 -22.51 24.37 -9.93
CA SER A 45 -23.71 23.86 -9.25
C SER A 45 -23.78 24.51 -7.89
N VAL A 46 -24.80 25.35 -7.68
CA VAL A 46 -25.15 25.92 -6.38
C VAL A 46 -25.75 24.81 -5.51
N PHE A 47 -24.88 23.93 -4.97
CA PHE A 47 -25.21 23.14 -3.81
C PHE A 47 -24.59 23.82 -2.60
N VAL A 48 -25.41 24.11 -1.60
CA VAL A 48 -24.94 24.54 -0.27
C VAL A 48 -24.15 23.37 0.29
N GLU A 49 -22.81 23.42 0.12
CA GLU A 49 -21.90 22.42 0.68
C GLU A 49 -21.86 22.63 2.20
N THR A 50 -22.31 21.63 2.94
CA THR A 50 -21.93 21.49 4.34
C THR A 50 -20.40 21.36 4.38
N GLU A 51 -19.72 22.29 5.02
CA GLU A 51 -18.24 22.40 5.05
C GLU A 51 -17.52 21.20 5.68
N GLU A 52 -18.25 20.24 6.24
CA GLU A 52 -17.71 19.03 6.87
C GLU A 52 -18.25 17.79 6.19
N GLY A 53 -17.35 16.89 5.77
CA GLY A 53 -17.73 15.60 5.20
C GLY A 53 -16.62 14.96 4.38
N THR A 54 -16.78 13.65 4.15
CA THR A 54 -15.89 12.86 3.31
C THR A 54 -16.67 12.34 2.10
N ASP A 55 -16.11 12.44 0.92
CA ASP A 55 -16.65 11.76 -0.26
C ASP A 55 -16.36 10.24 -0.15
N ILE A 56 -17.25 9.54 0.55
CA ILE A 56 -17.14 8.10 0.77
C ILE A 56 -17.14 7.31 -0.54
N LYS A 57 -17.93 7.76 -1.54
CA LYS A 57 -17.97 7.08 -2.84
C LYS A 57 -16.63 7.18 -3.57
N GLY A 58 -16.07 8.38 -3.64
CA GLY A 58 -14.75 8.60 -4.23
C GLY A 58 -13.66 7.83 -3.50
N THR A 59 -13.66 7.88 -2.17
CA THR A 59 -12.74 7.11 -1.31
C THR A 59 -12.79 5.62 -1.64
N PHE A 60 -13.99 5.05 -1.74
CA PHE A 60 -14.17 3.63 -2.05
C PHE A 60 -13.69 3.28 -3.46
N VAL A 61 -14.02 4.10 -4.46
CA VAL A 61 -13.61 3.89 -5.86
C VAL A 61 -12.09 3.93 -6.01
N ASP A 62 -11.43 4.92 -5.39
CA ASP A 62 -9.98 5.03 -5.49
C ASP A 62 -9.25 3.95 -4.67
N SER A 63 -9.82 3.53 -3.54
CA SER A 63 -9.33 2.35 -2.80
C SER A 63 -9.46 1.06 -3.61
N LEU A 64 -10.55 0.89 -4.36
CA LEU A 64 -10.70 -0.27 -5.25
C LEU A 64 -9.65 -0.24 -6.39
N LYS A 65 -9.36 0.94 -6.96
CA LYS A 65 -8.29 1.07 -7.96
C LYS A 65 -6.92 0.74 -7.36
N LEU A 66 -6.64 1.18 -6.12
CA LEU A 66 -5.41 0.82 -5.40
C LEU A 66 -5.32 -0.70 -5.25
N LEU A 67 -6.37 -1.35 -4.78
CA LEU A 67 -6.46 -2.81 -4.65
C LEU A 67 -6.15 -3.53 -5.97
N MET A 68 -6.72 -3.05 -7.08
CA MET A 68 -6.48 -3.63 -8.40
C MET A 68 -5.03 -3.44 -8.85
N ILE A 69 -4.41 -2.30 -8.57
CA ILE A 69 -3.00 -2.04 -8.86
C ILE A 69 -2.12 -3.02 -8.07
N GLU A 70 -2.35 -3.16 -6.77
CA GLU A 70 -1.56 -4.04 -5.89
C GLU A 70 -1.68 -5.51 -6.28
N HIS A 71 -2.88 -6.00 -6.55
CA HIS A 71 -3.08 -7.36 -7.03
C HIS A 71 -2.47 -7.58 -8.42
N SER A 72 -2.53 -6.59 -9.32
CA SER A 72 -1.87 -6.68 -10.62
C SER A 72 -0.35 -6.81 -10.49
N VAL A 73 0.26 -6.04 -9.59
CA VAL A 73 1.69 -6.14 -9.28
C VAL A 73 2.02 -7.52 -8.69
N ARG A 74 1.21 -8.03 -7.77
CA ARG A 74 1.40 -9.38 -7.22
C ARG A 74 1.30 -10.46 -8.28
N ILE A 75 0.28 -10.44 -9.12
CA ILE A 75 0.11 -11.39 -10.23
C ILE A 75 1.31 -11.32 -11.18
N ALA A 76 1.80 -10.11 -11.48
CA ALA A 76 2.94 -9.94 -12.39
C ALA A 76 4.26 -10.50 -11.80
N PHE A 77 4.51 -10.30 -10.51
CA PHE A 77 5.82 -10.54 -9.91
C PHE A 77 5.87 -11.74 -8.94
N GLN A 78 4.73 -12.24 -8.44
CA GLN A 78 4.68 -13.37 -7.51
C GLN A 78 4.21 -14.64 -8.20
N GLU A 79 5.09 -15.60 -8.33
CA GLU A 79 4.78 -16.90 -8.95
C GLU A 79 3.74 -17.69 -8.13
N LYS A 80 3.79 -17.59 -6.79
CA LYS A 80 2.80 -18.20 -5.90
C LYS A 80 1.40 -17.74 -6.28
N THR A 81 1.17 -16.42 -6.35
CA THR A 81 -0.15 -15.85 -6.69
C THR A 81 -0.64 -16.34 -8.06
N ARG A 82 0.23 -16.40 -9.07
CA ARG A 82 -0.16 -16.91 -10.39
C ARG A 82 -0.60 -18.37 -10.37
N ARG A 83 0.07 -19.22 -9.57
CA ARG A 83 -0.31 -20.62 -9.42
C ARG A 83 -1.66 -20.77 -8.71
N GLU A 84 -1.90 -19.99 -7.68
CA GLU A 84 -3.11 -20.06 -6.87
C GLU A 84 -4.36 -19.53 -7.59
N LEU A 85 -4.21 -18.62 -8.56
CA LEU A 85 -5.32 -18.14 -9.39
C LEU A 85 -6.06 -19.27 -10.15
N THR A 86 -5.44 -20.43 -10.35
CA THR A 86 -6.05 -21.57 -11.00
C THR A 86 -6.76 -22.52 -10.03
N GLY A 87 -6.74 -22.23 -8.75
CA GLY A 87 -7.35 -23.03 -7.68
C GLY A 87 -8.86 -22.89 -7.57
N PRO A 88 -9.50 -23.66 -6.69
CA PRO A 88 -10.94 -23.60 -6.42
C PRO A 88 -11.27 -22.39 -5.53
N PHE A 89 -11.38 -21.20 -6.13
CA PHE A 89 -11.52 -19.89 -5.50
C PHE A 89 -12.39 -19.87 -4.23
N PHE A 90 -13.64 -20.33 -4.31
CA PHE A 90 -14.54 -20.26 -3.16
C PHE A 90 -14.16 -21.21 -2.02
N ASN A 91 -13.67 -22.39 -2.34
CA ASN A 91 -13.24 -23.35 -1.33
C ASN A 91 -11.99 -22.85 -0.60
N ASP A 92 -11.04 -22.29 -1.35
CA ASP A 92 -9.79 -21.77 -0.79
C ASP A 92 -10.05 -20.52 0.02
N TYR A 93 -10.88 -19.60 -0.47
CA TYR A 93 -11.34 -18.43 0.28
C TYR A 93 -11.97 -18.84 1.62
N GLN A 94 -12.96 -19.74 1.61
CA GLN A 94 -13.64 -20.17 2.83
C GLN A 94 -12.67 -20.80 3.85
N ARG A 95 -11.67 -21.55 3.38
CA ARG A 95 -10.66 -22.20 4.23
C ARG A 95 -9.60 -21.23 4.74
N SER A 96 -9.34 -20.14 4.00
CA SER A 96 -8.30 -19.16 4.31
C SER A 96 -8.77 -18.12 5.33
N VAL A 97 -10.07 -17.79 5.36
CA VAL A 97 -10.62 -16.77 6.27
C VAL A 97 -10.75 -17.33 7.68
N HIS A 98 -9.75 -17.07 8.52
CA HIS A 98 -9.80 -17.42 9.93
C HIS A 98 -8.96 -16.44 10.77
N ILE A 99 -9.25 -16.37 12.06
CA ILE A 99 -8.54 -15.49 13.00
C ILE A 99 -7.07 -15.94 13.13
N PRO A 100 -6.09 -15.03 12.97
CA PRO A 100 -4.68 -15.34 13.18
C PRO A 100 -4.40 -15.91 14.57
N ARG A 101 -3.48 -16.87 14.65
CA ARG A 101 -3.10 -17.52 15.92
C ARG A 101 -1.68 -17.16 16.38
N GLN A 102 -0.95 -16.43 15.56
CA GLN A 102 0.45 -16.06 15.80
C GLN A 102 0.70 -14.63 15.36
N TRP A 103 1.86 -14.09 15.71
CA TRP A 103 2.23 -12.73 15.31
C TRP A 103 2.64 -12.66 13.83
N GLY A 104 3.62 -13.49 13.42
CA GLY A 104 4.16 -13.47 12.06
C GLY A 104 3.32 -14.30 11.08
N ASP A 105 3.49 -14.04 9.80
CA ASP A 105 2.77 -14.62 8.66
C ASP A 105 3.67 -15.35 7.67
N THR A 106 4.96 -15.48 7.98
CA THR A 106 6.03 -16.04 7.13
C THR A 106 6.57 -15.09 6.05
N ASP A 107 6.02 -13.92 5.87
CA ASP A 107 6.55 -12.95 4.94
C ASP A 107 7.90 -12.37 5.41
N ALA A 108 8.68 -11.86 4.46
CA ALA A 108 9.96 -11.25 4.78
C ALA A 108 9.76 -9.98 5.63
N TRP A 109 10.67 -9.74 6.57
CA TRP A 109 10.59 -8.60 7.48
C TRP A 109 10.28 -7.25 6.78
N TRP A 110 10.90 -7.01 5.64
CA TRP A 110 10.68 -5.76 4.88
C TRP A 110 9.28 -5.66 4.27
N VAL A 111 8.60 -6.79 4.01
CA VAL A 111 7.19 -6.78 3.56
C VAL A 111 6.32 -6.29 4.71
N ASN A 112 6.45 -6.90 5.89
CA ASN A 112 5.62 -6.58 7.06
C ASN A 112 5.90 -5.20 7.64
N TYR A 113 7.15 -4.76 7.71
CA TYR A 113 7.50 -3.53 8.44
C TYR A 113 7.81 -2.32 7.53
N ILE A 114 7.86 -2.50 6.21
CA ILE A 114 8.02 -1.41 5.23
C ILE A 114 6.87 -1.43 4.22
N GLY A 115 6.59 -2.58 3.63
CA GLY A 115 5.55 -2.74 2.61
C GLY A 115 4.15 -2.42 3.15
N HIS A 116 3.74 -3.06 4.25
CA HIS A 116 2.44 -2.84 4.87
C HIS A 116 2.21 -1.39 5.36
N PRO A 117 3.16 -0.71 6.01
CA PRO A 117 3.05 0.73 6.27
C PRO A 117 2.82 1.59 5.02
N ILE A 118 3.53 1.32 3.91
CA ILE A 118 3.35 2.06 2.65
C ILE A 118 1.98 1.80 2.04
N HIS A 119 1.56 0.55 1.99
CA HIS A 119 0.23 0.10 1.58
C HIS A 119 -0.88 0.80 2.37
N GLY A 120 -0.80 0.73 3.70
CA GLY A 120 -1.75 1.40 4.58
C GLY A 120 -1.73 2.93 4.44
N ALA A 121 -0.55 3.54 4.28
CA ALA A 121 -0.44 4.99 4.07
C ALA A 121 -1.08 5.41 2.74
N ALA A 122 -0.95 4.60 1.67
CA ALA A 122 -1.61 4.88 0.40
C ALA A 122 -3.14 4.92 0.56
N ALA A 123 -3.72 3.93 1.23
CA ALA A 123 -5.15 3.91 1.54
C ALA A 123 -5.56 5.09 2.45
N GLY A 124 -4.72 5.42 3.44
CA GLY A 124 -4.95 6.57 4.32
C GLY A 124 -4.93 7.91 3.58
N TYR A 125 -4.02 8.10 2.62
CA TYR A 125 -3.99 9.30 1.80
C TYR A 125 -5.19 9.40 0.85
N ILE A 126 -5.72 8.28 0.36
CA ILE A 126 -7.00 8.29 -0.39
C ILE A 126 -8.11 8.86 0.50
N TRP A 127 -8.20 8.44 1.77
CA TRP A 127 -9.16 9.04 2.70
C TRP A 127 -8.96 10.55 2.87
N ILE A 128 -7.70 10.99 3.11
CA ILE A 128 -7.36 12.41 3.31
C ILE A 128 -7.73 13.25 2.10
N ASP A 129 -7.49 12.75 0.89
CA ASP A 129 -7.77 13.45 -0.35
C ASP A 129 -9.27 13.61 -0.63
N HIS A 130 -10.11 12.75 -0.06
CA HIS A 130 -11.57 12.83 -0.15
C HIS A 130 -12.23 13.49 1.08
N GLU A 131 -11.45 13.82 2.12
CA GLU A 131 -11.93 14.53 3.30
C GLU A 131 -11.85 16.04 3.06
N ARG A 132 -13.00 16.72 2.87
CA ARG A 132 -13.09 18.12 2.42
C ARG A 132 -12.37 19.13 3.31
N ALA A 133 -12.34 18.89 4.62
CA ALA A 133 -11.70 19.78 5.59
C ALA A 133 -10.34 19.26 6.11
N ALA A 134 -9.73 18.30 5.40
CA ALA A 134 -8.45 17.73 5.83
C ALA A 134 -7.33 18.78 5.75
N PRO A 135 -6.56 18.99 6.83
CA PRO A 135 -5.38 19.84 6.76
C PRO A 135 -4.34 19.28 5.81
N SER A 136 -3.89 20.10 4.85
CA SER A 136 -2.91 19.71 3.82
C SER A 136 -1.48 19.63 4.35
N GLU A 137 -1.19 20.26 5.49
CA GLU A 137 0.14 20.29 6.10
C GLU A 137 0.10 19.83 7.56
N ILE A 138 1.20 19.23 8.01
CA ILE A 138 1.37 18.83 9.41
C ILE A 138 1.24 20.03 10.35
N SER A 139 0.49 19.86 11.42
CA SER A 139 0.28 20.87 12.46
C SER A 139 -0.03 20.20 13.80
N LEU A 140 0.05 20.96 14.89
CA LEU A 140 -0.33 20.50 16.22
C LEU A 140 -1.84 20.60 16.50
N SER A 141 -2.66 20.97 15.50
CA SER A 141 -4.09 21.15 15.66
C SER A 141 -4.81 19.81 15.89
N GLY A 142 -5.83 19.80 16.72
CA GLY A 142 -6.68 18.64 16.92
C GLY A 142 -7.34 18.16 15.61
N ARG A 143 -7.65 19.08 14.68
CA ARG A 143 -8.18 18.76 13.34
C ARG A 143 -7.20 17.93 12.52
N TYR A 144 -5.91 18.27 12.53
CA TYR A 144 -4.87 17.50 11.85
C TYR A 144 -4.82 16.04 12.39
N TRP A 145 -4.69 15.90 13.70
CA TRP A 145 -4.58 14.57 14.31
C TRP A 145 -5.84 13.72 14.14
N ALA A 146 -7.02 14.35 14.23
CA ALA A 146 -8.28 13.66 13.98
C ALA A 146 -8.40 13.16 12.52
N SER A 147 -7.98 13.96 11.54
CA SER A 147 -7.93 13.57 10.13
C SER A 147 -7.00 12.36 9.92
N ARG A 148 -5.78 12.40 10.48
CA ARG A 148 -4.82 11.28 10.37
C ARG A 148 -5.30 10.03 11.12
N GLY A 149 -6.01 10.19 12.23
CA GLY A 149 -6.66 9.08 12.93
C GLY A 149 -7.75 8.41 12.08
N ARG A 150 -8.59 9.19 11.40
CA ARG A 150 -9.59 8.65 10.45
C ARG A 150 -8.93 7.95 9.25
N ALA A 151 -7.85 8.52 8.72
CA ALA A 151 -7.06 7.89 7.67
C ALA A 151 -6.48 6.55 8.10
N ALA A 152 -5.97 6.44 9.33
CA ALA A 152 -5.47 5.17 9.89
C ALA A 152 -6.60 4.15 10.10
N ALA A 153 -7.79 4.59 10.52
CA ALA A 153 -8.96 3.73 10.62
C ALA A 153 -9.41 3.21 9.24
N TRP A 154 -9.36 4.07 8.21
CA TRP A 154 -9.60 3.63 6.83
C TRP A 154 -8.53 2.65 6.34
N ALA A 155 -7.25 2.89 6.63
CA ALA A 155 -6.17 1.97 6.33
C ALA A 155 -6.38 0.60 6.99
N ALA A 156 -6.89 0.54 8.22
CA ALA A 156 -7.25 -0.71 8.89
C ALA A 156 -8.38 -1.45 8.15
N ALA A 157 -9.44 -0.73 7.75
CA ALA A 157 -10.54 -1.32 6.99
C ALA A 157 -10.08 -1.82 5.62
N TYR A 158 -9.21 -1.05 4.96
CA TYR A 158 -8.61 -1.43 3.69
C TYR A 158 -7.71 -2.66 3.80
N SER A 159 -6.88 -2.73 4.86
CA SER A 159 -6.05 -3.90 5.14
C SER A 159 -6.89 -5.16 5.36
N LEU A 160 -7.99 -5.07 6.12
CA LEU A 160 -8.91 -6.20 6.27
C LEU A 160 -9.54 -6.63 4.93
N GLN A 161 -9.90 -5.69 4.06
CA GLN A 161 -10.37 -6.00 2.71
C GLN A 161 -9.29 -6.68 1.87
N PHE A 162 -8.05 -6.19 1.97
CA PHE A 162 -6.91 -6.75 1.25
C PHE A 162 -6.59 -8.17 1.68
N GLU A 163 -6.67 -8.47 2.99
CA GLU A 163 -6.39 -9.80 3.54
C GLU A 163 -7.55 -10.79 3.36
N TYR A 164 -8.78 -10.35 3.65
CA TYR A 164 -9.93 -11.24 3.80
C TYR A 164 -11.16 -10.89 2.96
N GLY A 165 -11.15 -9.81 2.19
CA GLY A 165 -12.27 -9.45 1.33
C GLY A 165 -12.47 -10.39 0.15
N LEU A 166 -13.47 -10.12 -0.69
CA LEU A 166 -13.78 -10.96 -1.85
C LEU A 166 -12.62 -11.04 -2.88
N LEU A 167 -11.96 -9.92 -3.12
CA LEU A 167 -10.75 -9.83 -3.94
C LEU A 167 -9.58 -9.57 -3.00
N SER A 168 -9.07 -10.60 -2.36
CA SER A 168 -8.10 -10.50 -1.27
C SER A 168 -6.99 -11.53 -1.41
N GLU A 169 -6.00 -11.43 -0.54
CA GLU A 169 -4.96 -12.44 -0.40
C GLU A 169 -5.53 -13.81 -0.05
N ALA A 170 -6.56 -13.87 0.79
CA ALA A 170 -7.24 -15.11 1.12
C ALA A 170 -7.89 -15.76 -0.11
N SER A 171 -8.37 -14.97 -1.07
CA SER A 171 -9.04 -15.49 -2.26
C SER A 171 -8.11 -15.77 -3.43
N ILE A 172 -7.10 -14.91 -3.67
CA ILE A 172 -6.23 -15.03 -4.86
C ILE A 172 -4.81 -15.45 -4.53
N GLY A 173 -4.36 -15.26 -3.30
CA GLY A 173 -3.00 -15.56 -2.85
C GLY A 173 -2.92 -16.69 -1.84
N ASN A 174 -4.07 -17.26 -1.44
CA ASN A 174 -4.17 -18.36 -0.47
C ASN A 174 -3.47 -18.10 0.87
N VAL A 175 -3.47 -16.84 1.31
CA VAL A 175 -3.09 -16.51 2.67
C VAL A 175 -4.05 -17.23 3.62
N GLY A 176 -3.51 -17.93 4.61
CA GLY A 176 -4.30 -18.65 5.59
C GLY A 176 -4.65 -20.10 5.25
N LEU A 177 -4.52 -20.60 4.02
CA LEU A 177 -4.61 -22.05 3.75
C LEU A 177 -3.59 -22.84 4.57
N ASN A 178 -2.38 -22.32 4.68
CA ASN A 178 -1.42 -22.71 5.70
C ASN A 178 -1.57 -21.77 6.90
N PRO A 179 -1.91 -22.25 8.11
CA PRO A 179 -2.07 -21.38 9.28
C PRO A 179 -0.86 -20.49 9.61
N ALA A 180 0.34 -20.88 9.18
CA ALA A 180 1.55 -20.11 9.37
C ALA A 180 1.63 -18.85 8.48
N THR A 181 0.80 -18.74 7.43
CA THR A 181 0.77 -17.59 6.52
C THR A 181 -0.27 -16.55 6.90
N ASN A 182 -0.88 -16.66 8.08
CA ASN A 182 -1.86 -15.72 8.60
C ASN A 182 -1.41 -15.24 9.98
N GLY A 183 -0.97 -13.98 10.05
CA GLY A 183 -0.38 -13.36 11.26
C GLY A 183 -1.08 -12.07 11.69
N TRP A 184 -1.02 -11.76 12.98
CA TRP A 184 -1.49 -10.47 13.50
C TRP A 184 -0.65 -9.29 13.02
N VAL A 185 0.55 -9.53 12.51
CA VAL A 185 1.49 -8.50 12.08
C VAL A 185 0.83 -7.55 11.07
N ASP A 186 0.11 -8.07 10.07
CA ASP A 186 -0.52 -7.27 9.02
C ASP A 186 -1.64 -6.39 9.55
N HIS A 187 -2.45 -6.93 10.46
CA HIS A 187 -3.57 -6.21 11.06
C HIS A 187 -3.16 -5.11 12.03
N VAL A 188 -1.96 -5.19 12.59
CA VAL A 188 -1.44 -4.20 13.53
C VAL A 188 -0.46 -3.25 12.85
N VAL A 189 0.49 -3.78 12.09
CA VAL A 189 1.55 -2.97 11.47
C VAL A 189 1.01 -2.12 10.33
N THR A 190 0.03 -2.60 9.56
CA THR A 190 -0.56 -1.79 8.50
C THR A 190 -1.19 -0.50 9.03
N PRO A 191 -2.17 -0.50 9.94
CA PRO A 191 -2.79 0.75 10.39
C PRO A 191 -1.87 1.60 11.26
N ALA A 192 -1.10 0.99 12.17
CA ALA A 192 -0.19 1.73 13.03
C ALA A 192 0.99 2.32 12.24
N GLY A 193 1.56 1.53 11.34
CA GLY A 193 2.63 1.97 10.44
C GLY A 193 2.13 3.00 9.42
N ALA A 194 0.90 2.85 8.90
CA ALA A 194 0.28 3.86 8.05
C ALA A 194 0.16 5.21 8.75
N PHE A 195 -0.35 5.23 9.98
CA PHE A 195 -0.43 6.46 10.78
C PHE A 195 0.94 7.12 10.93
N GLY A 196 1.94 6.35 11.37
CA GLY A 196 3.31 6.85 11.54
C GLY A 196 3.94 7.33 10.25
N LEU A 197 3.75 6.58 9.16
CA LEU A 197 4.30 6.93 7.84
C LEU A 197 3.62 8.18 7.25
N ILE A 198 2.30 8.31 7.33
CA ILE A 198 1.57 9.51 6.89
C ILE A 198 2.12 10.75 7.60
N VAL A 199 2.28 10.68 8.93
CA VAL A 199 2.82 11.81 9.70
C VAL A 199 4.27 12.11 9.32
N ALA A 200 5.09 11.07 9.11
CA ALA A 200 6.48 11.23 8.67
C ALA A 200 6.56 11.83 7.25
N GLU A 201 5.74 11.35 6.31
CA GLU A 201 5.67 11.89 4.96
C GLU A 201 5.20 13.35 4.95
N ASP A 202 4.18 13.69 5.73
CA ASP A 202 3.70 15.08 5.88
C ASP A 202 4.79 15.99 6.45
N ALA A 203 5.56 15.50 7.44
CA ALA A 203 6.69 16.21 8.01
C ALA A 203 7.83 16.40 6.98
N LEU A 204 8.21 15.33 6.29
CA LEU A 204 9.22 15.37 5.23
C LEU A 204 8.81 16.28 4.08
N ASP A 205 7.55 16.22 3.66
CA ASP A 205 7.04 17.10 2.61
C ASP A 205 7.12 18.57 3.03
N ARG A 206 6.71 18.91 4.26
CA ARG A 206 6.71 20.28 4.77
C ARG A 206 8.11 20.84 4.99
N PHE A 207 8.97 20.10 5.71
CA PHE A 207 10.23 20.64 6.21
C PHE A 207 11.41 20.38 5.28
N PHE A 208 11.38 19.30 4.50
CA PHE A 208 12.49 18.92 3.62
C PHE A 208 12.14 19.13 2.14
N VAL A 209 11.12 18.43 1.61
CA VAL A 209 10.81 18.46 0.17
C VAL A 209 10.47 19.87 -0.28
N LYS A 210 9.58 20.55 0.45
CA LYS A 210 9.17 21.95 0.16
C LYS A 210 10.36 22.91 0.25
N TRP A 211 11.26 22.70 1.20
CA TRP A 211 12.48 23.51 1.33
C TRP A 211 13.42 23.33 0.12
N VAL A 212 13.73 22.08 -0.28
CA VAL A 212 14.55 21.82 -1.47
C VAL A 212 13.90 22.37 -2.73
N GLU A 213 12.58 22.19 -2.89
CA GLU A 213 11.83 22.75 -4.01
C GLU A 213 11.93 24.26 -4.14
N GLY A 214 12.07 24.98 -3.03
CA GLY A 214 12.33 26.41 -3.00
C GLY A 214 13.71 26.80 -3.53
N HIS A 215 14.67 25.87 -3.48
CA HIS A 215 16.08 26.12 -3.89
C HIS A 215 16.42 25.55 -5.28
N THR A 216 15.55 24.79 -5.92
CA THR A 216 15.80 24.21 -7.24
C THR A 216 14.64 24.46 -8.21
N ARG A 217 14.97 24.78 -9.45
CA ARG A 217 14.01 24.84 -10.56
C ARG A 217 13.96 23.56 -11.38
N ASN A 218 14.82 22.59 -11.09
CA ASN A 218 14.89 21.33 -11.80
C ASN A 218 13.64 20.46 -11.45
N ARG A 219 12.78 20.27 -12.44
CA ARG A 219 11.49 19.56 -12.28
C ARG A 219 11.68 18.07 -12.02
N VAL A 220 12.69 17.45 -12.65
CA VAL A 220 13.02 16.04 -12.44
C VAL A 220 13.43 15.82 -10.99
N TRP A 221 14.31 16.66 -10.46
CA TRP A 221 14.73 16.61 -9.05
C TRP A 221 13.52 16.76 -8.11
N ARG A 222 12.66 17.75 -8.35
CA ARG A 222 11.45 17.97 -7.54
C ARG A 222 10.52 16.77 -7.57
N ALA A 223 10.26 16.18 -8.77
CA ALA A 223 9.46 14.98 -8.89
C ALA A 223 10.08 13.80 -8.15
N SER A 224 11.39 13.56 -8.33
CA SER A 224 12.11 12.47 -7.67
C SER A 224 12.04 12.55 -6.14
N LEU A 225 12.22 13.75 -5.58
CA LEU A 225 12.11 13.95 -4.13
C LEU A 225 10.71 13.59 -3.60
N ARG A 226 9.66 14.01 -4.33
CA ARG A 226 8.28 13.65 -3.95
C ARG A 226 8.04 12.16 -3.99
N LEU A 227 8.58 11.46 -4.99
CA LEU A 227 8.44 10.01 -5.12
C LEU A 227 9.17 9.26 -4.00
N ILE A 228 10.40 9.67 -3.70
CA ILE A 228 11.26 8.98 -2.73
C ILE A 228 10.78 9.20 -1.29
N PHE A 229 10.41 10.43 -0.94
CA PHE A 229 10.09 10.80 0.44
C PHE A 229 8.60 10.73 0.78
N ASN A 230 7.73 10.45 -0.20
CA ASN A 230 6.30 10.28 0.04
C ASN A 230 5.73 9.08 -0.75
N PRO A 231 6.17 7.84 -0.48
CA PRO A 231 5.74 6.66 -1.22
C PRO A 231 4.24 6.37 -1.06
N GLY A 232 3.67 6.53 0.13
CA GLY A 232 2.24 6.34 0.37
C GLY A 232 1.39 7.33 -0.45
N ARG A 233 1.73 8.61 -0.41
CA ARG A 233 1.06 9.63 -1.23
C ARG A 233 1.25 9.41 -2.74
N THR A 234 2.40 8.90 -3.15
CA THR A 234 2.69 8.54 -4.55
C THR A 234 1.73 7.46 -5.06
N LEU A 235 1.52 6.41 -4.28
CA LEU A 235 0.58 5.33 -4.62
C LEU A 235 -0.87 5.82 -4.61
N SER A 236 -1.27 6.62 -3.62
CA SER A 236 -2.60 7.25 -3.56
C SER A 236 -2.87 8.09 -4.82
N ASN A 237 -1.95 8.97 -5.21
CA ASN A 237 -2.08 9.76 -6.42
C ASN A 237 -2.27 8.88 -7.67
N THR A 238 -1.47 7.81 -7.77
CA THR A 238 -1.55 6.87 -8.90
C THR A 238 -2.93 6.18 -8.95
N ALA A 239 -3.44 5.73 -7.82
CA ALA A 239 -4.75 5.10 -7.71
C ALA A 239 -5.88 6.08 -8.08
N SER A 240 -5.75 7.34 -7.68
CA SER A 240 -6.72 8.40 -8.01
C SER A 240 -6.56 8.94 -9.45
N GLY A 241 -5.69 8.34 -10.28
CA GLY A 241 -5.46 8.77 -11.66
C GLY A 241 -4.70 10.08 -11.80
N ARG A 242 -4.05 10.55 -10.74
CA ARG A 242 -3.19 11.73 -10.72
C ARG A 242 -1.73 11.35 -11.02
N LEU A 243 -0.93 12.34 -11.38
CA LEU A 243 0.52 12.11 -11.52
C LEU A 243 1.11 11.72 -10.15
N PRO A 244 1.99 10.70 -10.08
CA PRO A 244 2.53 10.19 -8.81
C PRO A 244 3.11 11.28 -7.89
N TRP A 245 3.73 12.30 -8.48
CA TRP A 245 4.32 13.44 -7.78
C TRP A 245 3.36 14.62 -7.59
N HIS A 246 2.06 14.44 -7.83
CA HIS A 246 1.06 15.51 -7.71
C HIS A 246 1.01 16.11 -6.31
N ARG A 247 0.84 17.45 -6.24
CA ARG A 247 0.58 18.23 -5.03
C ARG A 247 -0.33 19.41 -5.40
N ASP A 248 -1.49 19.53 -4.80
CA ASP A 248 -2.50 20.52 -5.14
C ASP A 248 -1.97 21.96 -5.13
N GLY A 249 -1.31 22.36 -4.06
CA GLY A 249 -0.76 23.71 -3.92
C GLY A 249 0.57 23.97 -4.65
N ARG A 250 1.19 22.95 -5.30
CA ARG A 250 2.56 23.03 -5.87
C ARG A 250 2.68 22.22 -7.18
N PRO A 251 1.94 22.61 -8.23
CA PRO A 251 1.98 21.86 -9.50
C PRO A 251 3.37 21.91 -10.14
N LEU A 252 3.78 20.78 -10.75
CA LEU A 252 4.97 20.71 -11.61
C LEU A 252 4.50 20.77 -13.07
N SER A 253 4.57 21.96 -13.70
CA SER A 253 4.24 22.09 -15.12
C SER A 253 5.44 21.62 -15.99
N TRP A 254 5.19 20.79 -16.98
CA TRP A 254 6.19 20.25 -17.92
C TRP A 254 6.19 20.98 -19.27
N LYS A 255 5.70 22.25 -19.27
CA LYS A 255 5.73 23.12 -20.46
C LYS A 255 7.13 23.64 -20.75
#